data_ff9ab8d6c40f0f1845986aeaa654c928
#
_entry.id   ff9ab8d6c40f0f1845986aeaa654c928
#
_cell.length_a   1.000
_cell.length_b   1.000
_cell.length_c   1.000
_cell.angle_alpha   90.00
_cell.angle_beta   90.00
_cell.angle_gamma   90.00
#
_symmetry.space_group_name_H-M   'P 1'
#
loop_
_entity.id
_entity.type
_entity.pdbx_description
1 polymer ?
#
loop_
_entity_poly.entity_id
_entity_poly.type
_entity_poly.pdbx_seq_one_letter_code
_entity_poly.pdbx_strand_id
1 'polypeptide(L)' 'MKVNIWYSSHSKQWRWVLTDEDNHQESGGQPDLRVAMNDIANTIEYLASCKFPD' A
#
# COMPACT_ATOMS: atom_id res chain seq x y z
N MET A 1 6.17 9.91 -2.86
CA MET A 1 5.36 8.68 -2.66
C MET A 1 4.01 9.06 -2.09
N LYS A 2 2.97 8.48 -2.62
CA LYS A 2 1.61 8.81 -2.25
C LYS A 2 0.83 7.55 -1.92
N VAL A 3 0.12 7.56 -0.80
CA VAL A 3 -0.68 6.42 -0.36
C VAL A 3 -2.12 6.87 -0.15
N ASN A 4 -3.05 6.11 -0.73
CA ASN A 4 -4.48 6.29 -0.49
C ASN A 4 -5.02 5.00 0.11
N ILE A 5 -5.84 5.14 1.14
CA ILE A 5 -6.49 3.99 1.75
C ILE A 5 -7.95 4.36 2.02
N TRP A 6 -8.85 3.42 1.79
CA TRP A 6 -10.28 3.65 2.01
C TRP A 6 -10.97 2.32 2.31
N TYR A 7 -12.14 2.42 2.93
CA TYR A 7 -12.94 1.24 3.18
C TYR A 7 -13.95 1.06 2.04
N SER A 8 -13.95 -0.11 1.43
CA SER A 8 -14.90 -0.44 0.37
C SER A 8 -16.04 -1.24 0.98
N SER A 9 -17.20 -0.61 1.13
CA SER A 9 -18.37 -1.28 1.67
C SER A 9 -18.89 -2.34 0.72
N HIS A 10 -18.63 -2.18 -0.56
CA HIS A 10 -19.07 -3.14 -1.57
C HIS A 10 -18.34 -4.48 -1.42
N SER A 11 -17.04 -4.45 -1.23
CA SER A 11 -16.23 -5.67 -1.06
C SER A 11 -15.96 -5.99 0.41
N LYS A 12 -16.38 -5.10 1.32
CA LYS A 12 -16.15 -5.24 2.76
C LYS A 12 -14.68 -5.40 3.10
N GLN A 13 -13.86 -4.58 2.43
CA GLN A 13 -12.41 -4.62 2.62
C GLN A 13 -11.85 -3.21 2.68
N TRP A 14 -10.71 -3.09 3.33
CA TRP A 14 -9.89 -1.88 3.27
C TRP A 14 -9.01 -2.01 2.06
N ARG A 15 -9.16 -1.06 1.14
CA ARG A 15 -8.38 -1.07 -0.09
C ARG A 15 -7.38 0.07 -0.08
N TRP A 16 -6.26 -0.14 -0.74
CA TRP A 16 -5.22 0.87 -0.78
C TRP A 16 -4.52 0.89 -2.13
N VAL A 17 -3.98 2.07 -2.45
CA VAL A 17 -3.17 2.27 -3.65
C VAL A 17 -1.96 3.09 -3.24
N LEU A 18 -0.81 2.65 -3.67
CA LEU A 18 0.46 3.33 -3.40
C LEU A 18 1.07 3.72 -4.74
N THR A 19 1.44 5.00 -4.89
CA THR A 19 2.06 5.50 -6.11
C THR A 19 3.43 6.04 -5.78
N ASP A 20 4.43 5.53 -6.47
CA ASP A 20 5.81 5.93 -6.36
C ASP A 20 6.10 7.15 -7.22
N GLU A 21 7.25 7.78 -7.01
CA GLU A 21 7.71 8.92 -7.81
C GLU A 21 7.92 8.54 -9.28
N ASP A 22 8.22 7.28 -9.55
CA ASP A 22 8.42 6.77 -10.90
C ASP A 22 7.14 6.26 -11.54
N ASN A 23 5.99 6.62 -10.97
CA ASN A 23 4.67 6.18 -11.42
C ASN A 23 4.43 4.69 -11.26
N HIS A 24 5.21 4.04 -10.42
CA HIS A 24 4.97 2.67 -10.03
C HIS A 24 3.75 2.64 -9.13
N GLN A 25 2.83 1.76 -9.40
CA GLN A 25 1.63 1.61 -8.58
C GLN A 25 1.55 0.22 -7.98
N GLU A 26 1.27 0.18 -6.70
CA GLU A 26 0.97 -1.05 -5.99
C GLU A 26 -0.39 -0.89 -5.35
N SER A 27 -1.14 -1.96 -5.29
CA SER A 27 -2.47 -1.92 -4.68
C SER A 27 -2.76 -3.22 -3.98
N GLY A 28 -3.73 -3.16 -3.08
CA GLY A 28 -4.15 -4.35 -2.38
C GLY A 28 -5.44 -4.12 -1.62
N GLY A 29 -5.93 -5.15 -0.96
CA GLY A 29 -7.12 -5.08 -0.15
C GLY A 29 -7.09 -6.14 0.92
N GLN A 30 -7.57 -5.78 2.12
CA GLN A 30 -7.64 -6.70 3.25
C GLN A 30 -8.90 -6.40 4.03
N PRO A 31 -9.54 -7.42 4.61
CA PRO A 31 -10.75 -7.20 5.40
C PRO A 31 -10.48 -6.47 6.71
N ASP A 32 -9.23 -6.46 7.16
CA ASP A 32 -8.84 -5.87 8.43
C ASP A 32 -7.94 -4.67 8.17
N LEU A 33 -8.24 -3.53 8.77
CA LEU A 33 -7.47 -2.31 8.59
C LEU A 33 -6.00 -2.51 9.00
N ARG A 34 -5.78 -3.17 10.12
CA ARG A 34 -4.42 -3.38 10.63
C ARG A 34 -3.58 -4.18 9.64
N VAL A 35 -4.18 -5.21 9.05
CA VAL A 35 -3.49 -6.03 8.05
C VAL A 35 -3.22 -5.21 6.80
N ALA A 36 -4.18 -4.39 6.38
CA ALA A 36 -3.97 -3.52 5.22
C ALA A 36 -2.84 -2.53 5.46
N MET A 37 -2.78 -1.93 6.65
CA MET A 37 -1.71 -1.01 7.00
C MET A 37 -0.36 -1.71 7.02
N ASN A 38 -0.33 -2.95 7.49
CA ASN A 38 0.89 -3.74 7.49
C ASN A 38 1.37 -4.03 6.07
N ASP A 39 0.46 -4.33 5.16
CA ASP A 39 0.79 -4.54 3.75
C ASP A 39 1.39 -3.28 3.14
N ILE A 40 0.81 -2.11 3.45
CA ILE A 40 1.32 -0.84 2.97
C ILE A 40 2.73 -0.61 3.49
N ALA A 41 2.96 -0.84 4.78
CA ALA A 41 4.27 -0.65 5.39
C ALA A 41 5.32 -1.56 4.72
N ASN A 42 4.97 -2.83 4.51
CA ASN A 42 5.89 -3.77 3.86
C ASN A 42 6.20 -3.35 2.43
N THR A 43 5.21 -2.84 1.71
CA THR A 43 5.39 -2.40 0.33
C THR A 43 6.32 -1.18 0.29
N ILE A 44 6.12 -0.23 1.21
CA ILE A 44 6.97 0.95 1.29
C ILE A 44 8.41 0.55 1.59
N GLU A 45 8.60 -0.35 2.52
CA GLU A 45 9.95 -0.82 2.88
C GLU A 45 10.63 -1.50 1.68
N TYR A 46 9.86 -2.30 0.95
CA TYR A 46 10.40 -2.97 -0.23
C TYR A 46 10.85 -1.95 -1.29
N LEU A 47 10.01 -0.96 -1.57
CA LEU A 47 10.34 0.05 -2.57
C LEU A 47 11.52 0.92 -2.10
N ALA A 48 11.55 1.26 -0.83
CA ALA A 48 12.65 2.04 -0.27
C ALA A 48 13.97 1.26 -0.34
N SER A 49 13.93 -0.04 -0.08
CA SER A 49 15.14 -0.87 -0.17
C SER A 49 15.70 -0.90 -1.59
N CYS A 50 14.81 -0.86 -2.59
CA CYS A 50 15.26 -0.82 -3.98
C CYS A 50 15.90 0.52 -4.34
N LYS A 51 15.41 1.61 -3.73
CA LYS A 51 15.90 2.96 -4.04
C LYS A 51 17.11 3.36 -3.22
N PHE A 52 17.20 2.85 -2.02
CA PHE A 52 18.25 3.25 -1.08
C PHE A 52 19.02 2.04 -0.60
N PRO A 53 19.81 1.42 -1.49
CA PRO A 53 20.65 0.31 -1.05
C PRO A 53 21.73 0.83 -0.10
N ASP A 54 21.93 0.14 0.97
CA ASP A 54 22.97 0.49 1.94
C ASP A 54 24.35 0.25 1.39
#